data_f86f1dc9ce38b2e1b6ba4c95d7066c12
#
_entry.id   f86f1dc9ce38b2e1b6ba4c95d7066c12
#
_cell.length_a   1.000
_cell.length_b   1.000
_cell.length_c   1.000
_cell.angle_alpha   90.00
_cell.angle_beta   90.00
_cell.angle_gamma   90.00
#
_symmetry.space_group_name_H-M   'P 1'
#
loop_
_entity.id
_entity.type
_entity.pdbx_description
1 polymer ?
#
loop_
_entity_poly.entity_id
_entity_poly.type
_entity_poly.pdbx_seq_one_letter_code
_entity_poly.pdbx_strand_id
1 'polypeptide(L)'
;LEAWDNGSWKILGKGSTVGYKRMVRFPDTVTDSLKVTIHQSRLNAHIQQVAAYYAQPLAEQGSAANWNNLSRDSWKKLSASPLTLDLGKTVTLKAFTYAPLNAEAKPTMAFRYKFSVSKDGKKWKELISRGEFSNIMHNPLPQTVPLPQAESVRFIKLEATTPDATTATVELEEFGVTVAQ
;
A
#
# COMPACT_ATOMS: atom_id res chain seq x y z
N LEU A 1 4.28 -8.60 -17.63
CA LEU A 1 3.35 -8.03 -18.60
C LEU A 1 4.09 -7.02 -19.46
N GLU A 2 3.98 -7.13 -20.76
CA GLU A 2 4.65 -6.28 -21.75
C GLU A 2 3.65 -5.85 -22.82
N ALA A 3 3.85 -4.66 -23.38
CA ALA A 3 3.14 -4.15 -24.54
C ALA A 3 4.10 -3.98 -25.72
N TRP A 4 3.60 -4.22 -26.91
CA TRP A 4 4.34 -3.94 -28.13
C TRP A 4 4.29 -2.44 -28.44
N ASP A 5 5.43 -1.81 -28.62
CA ASP A 5 5.52 -0.40 -28.94
C ASP A 5 6.71 -0.14 -29.89
N ASN A 6 6.40 0.35 -31.10
CA ASN A 6 7.39 0.76 -32.09
C ASN A 6 8.53 -0.24 -32.32
N GLY A 7 8.20 -1.51 -32.54
CA GLY A 7 9.18 -2.54 -32.89
C GLY A 7 9.85 -3.23 -31.69
N SER A 8 9.42 -2.95 -30.45
CA SER A 8 9.96 -3.58 -29.26
C SER A 8 8.91 -3.85 -28.18
N TRP A 9 9.20 -4.84 -27.31
CA TRP A 9 8.39 -5.12 -26.13
C TRP A 9 8.80 -4.22 -24.97
N LYS A 10 7.87 -3.44 -24.47
CA LYS A 10 8.06 -2.59 -23.28
C LYS A 10 7.38 -3.19 -22.06
N ILE A 11 8.10 -3.25 -20.95
CA ILE A 11 7.57 -3.77 -19.69
C ILE A 11 6.55 -2.77 -19.12
N LEU A 12 5.32 -3.23 -18.93
CA LEU A 12 4.24 -2.49 -18.25
C LEU A 12 4.18 -2.83 -16.75
N GLY A 13 4.56 -4.03 -16.37
CA GLY A 13 4.54 -4.43 -14.96
C GLY A 13 5.14 -5.81 -14.73
N LYS A 14 5.63 -6.01 -13.50
CA LYS A 14 6.12 -7.28 -12.99
C LYS A 14 5.36 -7.66 -11.73
N GLY A 15 5.36 -8.92 -11.39
CA GLY A 15 4.72 -9.40 -10.17
C GLY A 15 5.08 -10.85 -9.86
N SER A 16 4.86 -11.26 -8.64
CA SER A 16 5.30 -12.57 -8.14
C SER A 16 4.22 -13.64 -8.18
N THR A 17 2.95 -13.28 -8.11
CA THR A 17 1.86 -14.27 -7.97
C THR A 17 0.64 -13.82 -8.77
N VAL A 18 0.02 -14.73 -9.52
CA VAL A 18 -1.25 -14.48 -10.20
C VAL A 18 -2.43 -14.91 -9.33
N GLY A 19 -2.35 -16.06 -8.66
CA GLY A 19 -3.45 -16.63 -7.88
C GLY A 19 -4.70 -16.88 -8.71
N TYR A 20 -5.86 -16.76 -8.08
CA TYR A 20 -7.16 -16.92 -8.76
C TYR A 20 -7.45 -15.78 -9.74
N LYS A 21 -7.12 -14.54 -9.39
CA LYS A 21 -7.29 -13.34 -10.21
C LYS A 21 -6.25 -12.31 -9.86
N ARG A 22 -5.64 -11.72 -10.87
CA ARG A 22 -4.73 -10.59 -10.68
C ARG A 22 -5.12 -9.45 -11.59
N MET A 23 -5.22 -8.25 -11.03
CA MET A 23 -5.36 -6.99 -11.75
C MET A 23 -4.04 -6.24 -11.67
N VAL A 24 -3.56 -5.77 -12.80
CA VAL A 24 -2.35 -4.96 -12.92
C VAL A 24 -2.73 -3.62 -13.53
N ARG A 25 -2.39 -2.53 -12.86
CA ARG A 25 -2.52 -1.18 -13.41
C ARG A 25 -1.20 -0.75 -14.00
N PHE A 26 -1.26 -0.07 -15.11
CA PHE A 26 -0.12 0.51 -15.80
C PHE A 26 -0.55 1.84 -16.44
N PRO A 27 0.39 2.74 -16.78
CA PRO A 27 0.09 3.98 -17.47
C PRO A 27 -0.65 3.73 -18.78
N ASP A 28 -1.45 4.69 -19.20
CA ASP A 28 -2.15 4.63 -20.48
C ASP A 28 -1.15 4.32 -21.59
N THR A 29 -1.44 3.26 -22.33
CA THR A 29 -0.53 2.71 -23.33
C THR A 29 -1.33 2.37 -24.56
N VAL A 30 -0.93 2.90 -25.71
CA VAL A 30 -1.49 2.54 -27.00
C VAL A 30 -0.71 1.35 -27.54
N THR A 31 -1.37 0.23 -27.71
CA THR A 31 -0.78 -1.00 -28.22
C THR A 31 -1.84 -1.89 -28.86
N ASP A 32 -1.45 -2.67 -29.84
CA ASP A 32 -2.26 -3.73 -30.41
C ASP A 32 -1.96 -5.12 -29.84
N SER A 33 -0.85 -5.23 -29.08
CA SER A 33 -0.37 -6.52 -28.61
C SER A 33 0.13 -6.48 -27.17
N LEU A 34 -0.38 -7.41 -26.34
CA LEU A 34 0.06 -7.62 -24.98
C LEU A 34 0.70 -9.00 -24.83
N LYS A 35 1.78 -9.09 -24.07
CA LYS A 35 2.44 -10.34 -23.75
C LYS A 35 2.49 -10.56 -22.24
N VAL A 36 1.99 -11.69 -21.80
CA VAL A 36 2.11 -12.18 -20.42
C VAL A 36 3.13 -13.28 -20.38
N THR A 37 4.21 -13.10 -19.62
CA THR A 37 5.25 -14.12 -19.44
C THR A 37 5.21 -14.63 -18.01
N ILE A 38 5.06 -15.93 -17.83
CA ILE A 38 5.17 -16.61 -16.54
C ILE A 38 6.53 -17.28 -16.49
N HIS A 39 7.44 -16.75 -15.67
CA HIS A 39 8.80 -17.27 -15.57
C HIS A 39 8.91 -18.51 -14.67
N GLN A 40 8.01 -18.61 -13.68
CA GLN A 40 8.04 -19.72 -12.73
C GLN A 40 6.63 -20.06 -12.27
N SER A 41 6.34 -21.34 -12.18
CA SER A 41 5.10 -21.87 -11.65
C SER A 41 5.38 -23.20 -10.92
N ARG A 42 4.64 -23.48 -9.86
CA ARG A 42 4.74 -24.76 -9.14
C ARG A 42 4.15 -25.94 -9.96
N LEU A 43 3.14 -25.63 -10.75
CA LEU A 43 2.44 -26.56 -11.64
C LEU A 43 2.29 -25.90 -13.01
N ASN A 44 1.81 -26.63 -14.01
CA ASN A 44 1.48 -26.05 -15.31
C ASN A 44 0.51 -24.90 -15.11
N ALA A 45 0.91 -23.69 -15.54
CA ALA A 45 0.07 -22.53 -15.42
C ALA A 45 -1.08 -22.59 -16.44
N HIS A 46 -2.30 -22.49 -15.95
CA HIS A 46 -3.49 -22.35 -16.77
C HIS A 46 -4.03 -20.94 -16.61
N ILE A 47 -4.01 -20.17 -17.71
CA ILE A 47 -4.64 -18.85 -17.77
C ILE A 47 -5.97 -19.03 -18.47
N GLN A 48 -7.05 -18.82 -17.74
CA GLN A 48 -8.40 -18.92 -18.28
C GLN A 48 -8.76 -17.68 -19.11
N GLN A 49 -8.32 -16.51 -18.69
CA GLN A 49 -8.64 -15.25 -19.34
C GLN A 49 -7.56 -14.20 -19.11
N VAL A 50 -7.23 -13.46 -20.16
CA VAL A 50 -6.51 -12.18 -20.08
C VAL A 50 -7.39 -11.11 -20.71
N ALA A 51 -7.60 -10.00 -20.03
CA ALA A 51 -8.40 -8.90 -20.53
C ALA A 51 -7.71 -7.58 -20.18
N ALA A 52 -7.76 -6.62 -21.09
CA ALA A 52 -7.31 -5.26 -20.89
C ALA A 52 -8.51 -4.30 -20.96
N TYR A 53 -8.55 -3.34 -20.07
CA TYR A 53 -9.61 -2.36 -20.00
C TYR A 53 -9.01 -0.97 -19.92
N TYR A 54 -9.60 -0.03 -20.62
CA TYR A 54 -9.36 1.37 -20.31
C TYR A 54 -9.98 1.66 -18.93
N ALA A 55 -9.13 1.87 -17.95
CA ALA A 55 -9.57 2.32 -16.66
C ALA A 55 -9.52 3.84 -16.65
N GLN A 56 -10.68 4.50 -16.46
CA GLN A 56 -10.64 5.93 -16.18
C GLN A 56 -9.61 6.18 -15.07
N PRO A 57 -8.79 7.25 -15.19
CA PRO A 57 -7.97 7.68 -14.08
C PRO A 57 -8.85 7.67 -12.83
N LEU A 58 -8.45 6.96 -11.78
CA LEU A 58 -9.09 7.20 -10.49
C LEU A 58 -9.01 8.70 -10.32
N ALA A 59 -10.17 9.37 -10.23
CA ALA A 59 -10.24 10.79 -9.91
C ALA A 59 -9.20 10.98 -8.83
N GLU A 60 -8.18 11.79 -9.10
CA GLU A 60 -6.91 11.82 -8.36
C GLU A 60 -7.19 11.66 -6.87
N GLN A 61 -7.09 10.44 -6.38
CA GLN A 61 -6.97 10.20 -4.95
C GLN A 61 -5.62 10.84 -4.67
N GLY A 62 -5.69 12.08 -4.18
CA GLY A 62 -4.66 13.09 -4.10
C GLY A 62 -3.31 12.48 -4.38
N SER A 63 -2.73 12.84 -5.49
CA SER A 63 -1.45 12.35 -5.99
C SER A 63 -0.60 11.93 -4.81
N ALA A 64 -0.03 10.73 -4.83
CA ALA A 64 0.99 10.29 -3.87
C ALA A 64 2.17 11.29 -3.78
N ALA A 65 2.19 12.31 -4.62
CA ALA A 65 3.15 13.39 -4.69
C ALA A 65 2.97 14.47 -3.61
N ASN A 66 1.83 14.56 -2.93
CA ASN A 66 1.66 15.48 -1.79
C ASN A 66 1.90 14.78 -0.45
N TRP A 67 3.03 14.13 -0.34
CA TRP A 67 3.67 13.89 0.96
C TRP A 67 4.06 15.25 1.53
N ASN A 68 3.09 15.96 2.09
CA ASN A 68 3.35 17.26 2.65
C ASN A 68 4.42 17.14 3.72
N ASN A 69 5.58 17.71 3.47
CA ASN A 69 6.60 18.32 4.34
C ASN A 69 6.62 17.97 5.86
N LEU A 70 5.88 16.97 6.27
CA LEU A 70 6.06 16.29 7.51
C LEU A 70 7.30 15.45 7.27
N SER A 71 8.40 15.89 7.81
CA SER A 71 9.76 15.38 7.65
C SER A 71 9.79 13.87 7.24
N ARG A 72 9.89 13.62 5.94
CA ARG A 72 9.92 12.27 5.34
C ARG A 72 10.97 11.38 5.98
N ASP A 73 12.06 11.98 6.41
CA ASP A 73 13.22 11.27 6.92
C ASP A 73 13.00 10.69 8.32
N SER A 74 12.05 11.22 9.09
CA SER A 74 11.72 10.69 10.42
C SER A 74 10.85 9.44 10.39
N TRP A 75 10.30 9.05 9.22
CA TRP A 75 9.37 7.94 9.09
C TRP A 75 9.85 6.80 8.22
N LYS A 76 11.13 6.75 7.97
CA LYS A 76 11.78 5.64 7.28
C LYS A 76 12.40 4.68 8.27
N LYS A 77 12.36 3.39 7.93
CA LYS A 77 13.01 2.30 8.67
C LYS A 77 12.63 2.28 10.14
N LEU A 78 11.33 2.38 10.42
CA LEU A 78 10.81 2.33 11.77
C LEU A 78 10.50 0.89 12.19
N SER A 79 10.69 0.63 13.47
CA SER A 79 10.29 -0.61 14.13
C SER A 79 9.67 -0.24 15.47
N ALA A 80 8.39 -0.52 15.67
CA ALA A 80 7.67 -0.19 16.90
C ALA A 80 6.44 -1.08 17.12
N SER A 81 6.01 -1.17 18.37
CA SER A 81 4.82 -1.91 18.76
C SER A 81 4.10 -1.20 19.91
N PRO A 82 3.02 -0.45 19.65
CA PRO A 82 2.55 0.02 18.34
C PRO A 82 3.41 1.15 17.75
N LEU A 83 3.28 1.38 16.44
CA LEU A 83 3.87 2.56 15.79
C LEU A 83 3.02 3.78 16.09
N THR A 84 3.58 4.75 16.82
CA THR A 84 2.90 6.02 17.12
C THR A 84 3.74 7.18 16.57
N LEU A 85 3.10 8.07 15.82
CA LEU A 85 3.76 9.21 15.18
C LEU A 85 3.06 10.52 15.57
N ASP A 86 3.85 11.55 15.90
CA ASP A 86 3.42 12.93 16.03
C ASP A 86 3.63 13.64 14.69
N LEU A 87 2.58 14.16 14.09
CA LEU A 87 2.62 14.92 12.84
C LEU A 87 3.17 16.35 13.02
N GLY A 88 3.54 16.72 14.25
CA GLY A 88 4.08 18.05 14.59
C GLY A 88 3.04 19.16 14.61
N LYS A 89 1.95 19.03 13.87
CA LYS A 89 0.83 19.97 13.81
C LYS A 89 -0.48 19.23 13.57
N THR A 90 -1.59 19.91 13.85
CA THR A 90 -2.91 19.39 13.48
C THR A 90 -3.11 19.48 11.97
N VAL A 91 -3.49 18.38 11.36
CA VAL A 91 -3.77 18.25 9.92
C VAL A 91 -5.11 17.57 9.70
N THR A 92 -5.72 17.77 8.54
CA THR A 92 -6.88 17.00 8.10
C THR A 92 -6.39 15.80 7.31
N LEU A 93 -6.38 14.64 7.97
CA LEU A 93 -5.89 13.38 7.42
C LEU A 93 -6.95 12.73 6.52
N LYS A 94 -6.58 12.33 5.31
CA LYS A 94 -7.45 11.64 4.33
C LYS A 94 -7.06 10.18 4.11
N ALA A 95 -5.77 9.89 4.15
CA ALA A 95 -5.25 8.55 3.94
C ALA A 95 -3.88 8.38 4.61
N PHE A 96 -3.45 7.14 4.76
CA PHE A 96 -2.06 6.82 5.09
C PHE A 96 -1.49 5.81 4.09
N THR A 97 -0.17 5.77 3.97
CA THR A 97 0.55 4.77 3.16
C THR A 97 1.52 4.01 4.04
N TYR A 98 1.52 2.70 3.86
CA TYR A 98 2.44 1.77 4.50
C TYR A 98 3.28 1.08 3.44
N ALA A 99 4.60 1.20 3.54
CA ALA A 99 5.56 0.47 2.74
C ALA A 99 6.30 -0.52 3.66
N PRO A 100 6.14 -1.84 3.46
CA PRO A 100 6.78 -2.83 4.32
C PRO A 100 8.31 -2.79 4.15
N LEU A 101 9.03 -3.14 5.20
CA LEU A 101 10.46 -3.42 5.10
C LEU A 101 10.67 -4.59 4.13
N ASN A 102 11.81 -4.61 3.46
CA ASN A 102 12.11 -5.49 2.33
C ASN A 102 11.66 -6.95 2.52
N ALA A 103 11.15 -7.52 1.45
CA ALA A 103 10.41 -8.77 1.35
C ALA A 103 11.10 -10.04 1.89
N GLU A 104 12.40 -10.01 2.15
CA GLU A 104 13.11 -11.17 2.67
C GLU A 104 12.87 -11.42 4.17
N ALA A 105 12.46 -10.40 4.91
CA ALA A 105 12.17 -10.45 6.36
C ALA A 105 10.67 -10.65 6.66
N LYS A 106 10.06 -11.68 6.09
CA LYS A 106 8.63 -11.97 6.16
C LYS A 106 7.95 -12.02 7.54
N PRO A 107 8.62 -12.42 8.65
CA PRO A 107 7.93 -12.55 9.94
C PRO A 107 7.46 -11.25 10.56
N THR A 108 8.03 -10.11 10.15
CA THR A 108 7.81 -8.81 10.78
C THR A 108 6.87 -7.89 9.99
N MET A 109 6.39 -8.36 8.84
CA MET A 109 5.51 -7.59 7.98
C MET A 109 4.09 -7.54 8.56
N ALA A 110 3.60 -6.33 8.84
CA ALA A 110 2.21 -6.13 9.22
C ALA A 110 1.29 -6.45 8.03
N PHE A 111 0.38 -7.39 8.16
CA PHE A 111 -0.66 -7.61 7.15
C PHE A 111 -2.06 -7.31 7.68
N ARG A 112 -2.30 -7.49 8.98
CA ARG A 112 -3.52 -7.03 9.68
C ARG A 112 -3.17 -5.92 10.63
N TYR A 113 -4.05 -4.92 10.74
CA TYR A 113 -3.77 -3.75 11.54
C TYR A 113 -5.03 -3.11 12.12
N LYS A 114 -4.80 -2.30 13.16
CA LYS A 114 -5.71 -1.26 13.63
C LYS A 114 -5.10 0.10 13.34
N PHE A 115 -5.92 1.06 13.01
CA PHE A 115 -5.47 2.43 12.81
C PHE A 115 -6.29 3.39 13.65
N SER A 116 -5.60 4.16 14.49
CA SER A 116 -6.18 5.10 15.42
C SER A 116 -5.54 6.47 15.27
N VAL A 117 -6.30 7.50 15.61
CA VAL A 117 -5.87 8.89 15.54
C VAL A 117 -6.14 9.62 16.84
N SER A 118 -5.40 10.71 17.08
CA SER A 118 -5.59 11.54 18.27
C SER A 118 -5.25 13.00 17.99
N LYS A 119 -5.85 13.91 18.73
CA LYS A 119 -5.51 15.35 18.74
C LYS A 119 -4.46 15.68 19.81
N ASP A 120 -4.44 14.95 20.91
CA ASP A 120 -3.67 15.25 22.11
C ASP A 120 -2.65 14.17 22.50
N GLY A 121 -2.61 13.06 21.74
CA GLY A 121 -1.76 11.90 22.02
C GLY A 121 -2.22 11.05 23.23
N LYS A 122 -3.32 11.42 23.89
CA LYS A 122 -3.86 10.76 25.08
C LYS A 122 -5.17 10.05 24.79
N LYS A 123 -6.11 10.73 24.14
CA LYS A 123 -7.41 10.16 23.75
C LYS A 123 -7.36 9.72 22.29
N TRP A 124 -7.55 8.42 22.06
CA TRP A 124 -7.46 7.79 20.77
C TRP A 124 -8.82 7.44 20.21
N LYS A 125 -9.06 7.77 18.95
CA LYS A 125 -10.22 7.36 18.17
C LYS A 125 -9.76 6.30 17.17
N GLU A 126 -10.27 5.08 17.30
CA GLU A 126 -10.04 4.02 16.33
C GLU A 126 -10.88 4.30 15.07
N LEU A 127 -10.23 4.37 13.92
CA LEU A 127 -10.87 4.59 12.63
C LEU A 127 -10.98 3.29 11.83
N ILE A 128 -10.02 2.39 12.00
CA ILE A 128 -10.00 1.08 11.36
C ILE A 128 -9.67 0.04 12.43
N SER A 129 -10.61 -0.87 12.69
CA SER A 129 -10.48 -1.92 13.71
C SER A 129 -9.92 -3.24 13.16
N ARG A 130 -10.18 -3.51 11.88
CA ARG A 130 -9.82 -4.77 11.21
C ARG A 130 -9.32 -4.49 9.79
N GLY A 131 -8.27 -3.68 9.70
CA GLY A 131 -7.60 -3.41 8.44
C GLY A 131 -6.77 -4.61 7.98
N GLU A 132 -6.68 -4.80 6.68
CA GLU A 132 -5.81 -5.79 6.07
C GLU A 132 -5.14 -5.18 4.84
N PHE A 133 -3.82 -5.31 4.76
CA PHE A 133 -3.06 -4.91 3.58
C PHE A 133 -3.16 -6.02 2.52
N SER A 134 -3.74 -5.66 1.37
CA SER A 134 -4.05 -6.63 0.32
C SER A 134 -2.79 -7.30 -0.24
N ASN A 135 -2.71 -8.62 -0.11
CA ASN A 135 -1.65 -9.45 -0.69
C ASN A 135 -0.20 -9.00 -0.36
N ILE A 136 -0.01 -8.26 0.72
CA ILE A 136 1.28 -7.64 1.05
C ILE A 136 2.39 -8.67 1.31
N MET A 137 2.05 -9.85 1.81
CA MET A 137 3.01 -10.93 2.08
C MET A 137 3.62 -11.54 0.80
N HIS A 138 2.91 -11.44 -0.33
CA HIS A 138 3.36 -11.98 -1.62
C HIS A 138 3.74 -10.90 -2.61
N ASN A 139 3.32 -9.67 -2.34
CA ASN A 139 3.60 -8.52 -3.16
C ASN A 139 3.81 -7.29 -2.26
N PRO A 140 5.00 -7.15 -1.65
CA PRO A 140 5.32 -6.14 -0.65
C PRO A 140 5.52 -4.75 -1.27
N LEU A 141 4.49 -4.23 -1.91
CA LEU A 141 4.47 -2.87 -2.47
C LEU A 141 3.84 -1.90 -1.46
N PRO A 142 4.20 -0.62 -1.53
CA PRO A 142 3.53 0.43 -0.77
C PRO A 142 2.02 0.41 -1.03
N GLN A 143 1.23 0.49 0.02
CA GLN A 143 -0.23 0.51 -0.05
C GLN A 143 -0.78 1.75 0.61
N THR A 144 -1.61 2.48 -0.12
CA THR A 144 -2.34 3.64 0.41
C THR A 144 -3.74 3.23 0.83
N VAL A 145 -4.06 3.54 2.07
CA VAL A 145 -5.34 3.23 2.70
C VAL A 145 -6.12 4.53 2.91
N PRO A 146 -7.21 4.76 2.17
CA PRO A 146 -8.08 5.90 2.41
C PRO A 146 -8.81 5.73 3.74
N LEU A 147 -8.98 6.83 4.48
CA LEU A 147 -9.81 6.82 5.67
C LEU A 147 -11.30 6.87 5.30
N PRO A 148 -12.19 6.28 6.11
CA PRO A 148 -13.63 6.33 5.88
C PRO A 148 -14.17 7.76 5.77
N GLN A 149 -13.55 8.68 6.49
CA GLN A 149 -13.78 10.12 6.44
C GLN A 149 -12.50 10.88 6.81
N ALA A 150 -12.38 12.11 6.32
CA ALA A 150 -11.26 12.96 6.69
C ALA A 150 -11.34 13.35 8.18
N GLU A 151 -10.23 13.27 8.89
CA GLU A 151 -10.15 13.52 10.35
C GLU A 151 -9.10 14.57 10.67
N SER A 152 -9.47 15.49 11.58
CA SER A 152 -8.54 16.51 12.09
C SER A 152 -7.71 15.92 13.24
N VAL A 153 -6.42 15.69 13.02
CA VAL A 153 -5.55 14.93 13.92
C VAL A 153 -4.15 15.54 14.02
N ARG A 154 -3.44 15.23 15.09
CA ARG A 154 -2.01 15.48 15.23
C ARG A 154 -1.22 14.19 15.42
N PHE A 155 -1.80 13.19 16.06
CA PHE A 155 -1.13 11.93 16.33
C PHE A 155 -1.84 10.80 15.60
N ILE A 156 -1.06 9.85 15.12
CA ILE A 156 -1.55 8.62 14.50
C ILE A 156 -0.91 7.41 15.15
N LYS A 157 -1.62 6.30 15.15
CA LYS A 157 -1.16 5.04 15.69
C LYS A 157 -1.55 3.88 14.77
N LEU A 158 -0.56 3.12 14.35
CA LEU A 158 -0.72 1.87 13.61
C LEU A 158 -0.31 0.71 14.49
N GLU A 159 -1.21 -0.23 14.70
CA GLU A 159 -0.98 -1.45 15.48
C GLU A 159 -1.10 -2.65 14.54
N ALA A 160 0.00 -3.36 14.32
CA ALA A 160 -0.07 -4.65 13.64
C ALA A 160 -0.68 -5.69 14.57
N THR A 161 -1.56 -6.53 14.04
CA THR A 161 -2.20 -7.60 14.78
C THR A 161 -1.86 -8.95 14.18
N THR A 162 -1.64 -9.94 15.02
CA THR A 162 -1.53 -11.36 14.62
C THR A 162 -2.93 -11.97 14.46
N PRO A 163 -3.07 -13.17 13.85
CA PRO A 163 -4.36 -13.85 13.72
C PRO A 163 -5.11 -14.05 15.03
N ASP A 164 -4.41 -14.17 16.15
CA ASP A 164 -4.96 -14.29 17.51
C ASP A 164 -5.22 -12.93 18.19
N ALA A 165 -5.18 -11.83 17.43
CA ALA A 165 -5.42 -10.45 17.87
C ALA A 165 -4.40 -9.89 18.86
N THR A 166 -3.26 -10.52 19.05
CA THR A 166 -2.14 -9.93 19.80
C THR A 166 -1.45 -8.84 18.98
N THR A 167 -0.88 -7.84 19.65
CA THR A 167 -0.15 -6.78 18.96
C THR A 167 1.25 -7.28 18.57
N ALA A 168 1.59 -7.10 17.30
CA ALA A 168 2.91 -7.41 16.75
C ALA A 168 3.71 -6.13 16.51
N THR A 169 5.02 -6.27 16.39
CA THR A 169 5.88 -5.16 15.99
C THR A 169 5.59 -4.74 14.56
N VAL A 170 5.44 -3.44 14.33
CA VAL A 170 5.33 -2.85 12.99
C VAL A 170 6.73 -2.51 12.52
N GLU A 171 7.18 -3.16 11.47
CA GLU A 171 8.39 -2.81 10.75
C GLU A 171 8.05 -2.29 9.37
N LEU A 172 8.68 -1.19 8.97
CA LEU A 172 8.37 -0.55 7.71
C LEU A 172 9.58 0.14 7.10
N GLU A 173 9.60 0.20 5.78
CA GLU A 173 10.55 0.98 5.02
C GLU A 173 10.13 2.45 4.98
N GLU A 174 8.85 2.71 4.75
CA GLU A 174 8.32 4.07 4.69
C GLU A 174 6.85 4.10 5.17
N PHE A 175 6.53 5.12 5.97
CA PHE A 175 5.15 5.46 6.33
C PHE A 175 4.84 6.88 5.87
N GLY A 176 3.63 7.09 5.38
CA GLY A 176 3.23 8.39 4.89
C GLY A 176 1.77 8.72 5.17
N VAL A 177 1.43 10.01 5.04
CA VAL A 177 0.07 10.52 5.21
C VAL A 177 -0.34 11.40 4.05
N THR A 178 -1.61 11.33 3.68
CA THR A 178 -2.25 12.25 2.74
C THR A 178 -3.16 13.17 3.53
N VAL A 179 -2.94 14.46 3.41
CA VAL A 179 -3.73 15.48 4.11
C VAL A 179 -4.58 16.30 3.14
N ALA A 180 -5.67 16.90 3.62
CA ALA A 180 -6.39 17.89 2.86
C ALA A 180 -5.53 19.16 2.69
N GLN A 181 -5.57 19.72 1.52
CA GLN A 181 -5.06 21.07 1.25
C GLN A 181 -5.96 22.09 1.90
#